data_d326b6e429e01c1612a92e7293c45e72
#
_entry.id   d326b6e429e01c1612a92e7293c45e72
#
_cell.length_a   1.000
_cell.length_b   1.000
_cell.length_c   1.000
_cell.angle_alpha   90.00
_cell.angle_beta   90.00
_cell.angle_gamma   90.00
#
_symmetry.space_group_name_H-M   'P 1'
#
loop_
_entity.id
_entity.type
_entity.pdbx_description
1 polymer ?
#
loop_
_entity_poly.entity_id
_entity_poly.type
_entity_poly.pdbx_seq_one_letter_code
_entity_poly.pdbx_strand_id
1 'polypeptide(L)'
;PGVFYDTKGNNVAVQMPAKPLQKLFEEVGRTTVFQLEIEEEGKKSTHPVLIWDALFHPYKKKFTHIDFFGVDLDREIKIRVPLEFVGTSRGVKLGGKLEVYREFIDVMSKPLTLPKKITLDLTELDINSTIMLKDVAMPEGVRPATNENFAILSVLTPKSE
;
A
#
# COMPACT_ATOMS: atom_id res chain seq x y z
N PRO A 1 -18.12 -9.87 -8.94
CA PRO A 1 -17.26 -11.03 -9.08
C PRO A 1 -15.83 -10.73 -8.63
N GLY A 2 -15.14 -11.75 -8.18
CA GLY A 2 -13.77 -11.65 -7.74
C GLY A 2 -13.06 -12.99 -7.87
N VAL A 3 -11.75 -12.99 -7.61
CA VAL A 3 -10.92 -14.19 -7.61
C VAL A 3 -10.14 -14.27 -6.30
N PHE A 4 -10.10 -15.45 -5.73
CA PHE A 4 -9.23 -15.80 -4.60
C PHE A 4 -8.07 -16.63 -5.10
N TYR A 5 -6.84 -16.17 -4.83
CA TYR A 5 -5.60 -16.89 -5.13
C TYR A 5 -5.03 -17.42 -3.82
N ASP A 6 -4.81 -18.72 -3.73
CA ASP A 6 -4.22 -19.33 -2.55
C ASP A 6 -2.68 -19.28 -2.58
N THR A 7 -2.06 -19.70 -1.48
CA THR A 7 -0.59 -19.73 -1.35
C THR A 7 0.09 -20.76 -2.25
N LYS A 8 -0.69 -21.70 -2.80
CA LYS A 8 -0.20 -22.77 -3.68
C LYS A 8 -0.36 -22.45 -5.18
N GLY A 9 -0.89 -21.27 -5.49
CA GLY A 9 -1.11 -20.84 -6.87
C GLY A 9 -2.46 -21.24 -7.46
N ASN A 10 -3.35 -21.88 -6.71
CA ASN A 10 -4.70 -22.17 -7.16
C ASN A 10 -5.56 -20.90 -7.10
N ASN A 11 -6.55 -20.82 -7.98
CA ASN A 11 -7.50 -19.74 -7.96
C ASN A 11 -8.94 -20.24 -7.91
N VAL A 12 -9.80 -19.48 -7.27
CA VAL A 12 -11.23 -19.74 -7.14
C VAL A 12 -12.01 -18.48 -7.46
N ALA A 13 -12.97 -18.58 -8.39
CA ALA A 13 -13.88 -17.49 -8.66
C ALA A 13 -14.87 -17.34 -7.51
N VAL A 14 -15.06 -16.11 -7.00
CA VAL A 14 -15.94 -15.83 -5.88
C VAL A 14 -16.93 -14.73 -6.22
N GLN A 15 -18.05 -14.72 -5.53
CA GLN A 15 -19.06 -13.65 -5.60
C GLN A 15 -19.36 -13.13 -4.21
N MET A 16 -19.64 -11.84 -4.12
CA MET A 16 -19.94 -11.20 -2.85
C MET A 16 -20.80 -9.95 -3.04
N PRO A 17 -21.56 -9.53 -2.01
CA PRO A 17 -22.29 -8.29 -2.04
C PRO A 17 -21.37 -7.06 -2.16
N ALA A 18 -21.74 -6.10 -3.00
CA ALA A 18 -20.87 -4.95 -3.28
C ALA A 18 -20.76 -3.95 -2.11
N LYS A 19 -21.85 -3.70 -1.38
CA LYS A 19 -21.83 -2.71 -0.29
C LYS A 19 -20.96 -3.10 0.90
N PRO A 20 -21.07 -4.33 1.46
CA PRO A 20 -20.14 -4.77 2.52
C PRO A 20 -18.69 -4.79 2.08
N LEU A 21 -18.43 -5.11 0.82
CA LEU A 21 -17.09 -5.11 0.24
C LEU A 21 -16.48 -3.71 0.20
N GLN A 22 -17.25 -2.71 -0.20
CA GLN A 22 -16.79 -1.33 -0.25
C GLN A 22 -16.41 -0.82 1.14
N LYS A 23 -17.22 -1.10 2.16
CA LYS A 23 -16.90 -0.76 3.55
C LYS A 23 -15.63 -1.45 4.03
N LEU A 24 -15.46 -2.73 3.72
CA LEU A 24 -14.26 -3.47 4.07
C LEU A 24 -13.01 -2.85 3.43
N PHE A 25 -13.07 -2.50 2.16
CA PHE A 25 -11.96 -1.89 1.45
C PHE A 25 -11.56 -0.53 2.06
N GLU A 26 -12.53 0.27 2.47
CA GLU A 26 -12.28 1.55 3.14
C GLU A 26 -11.59 1.36 4.50
N GLU A 27 -11.91 0.29 5.22
CA GLU A 27 -11.31 -0.02 6.52
C GLU A 27 -9.92 -0.64 6.42
N VAL A 28 -9.74 -1.63 5.54
CA VAL A 28 -8.50 -2.43 5.51
C VAL A 28 -7.52 -2.02 4.42
N GLY A 29 -7.98 -1.39 3.34
CA GLY A 29 -7.11 -1.04 2.21
C GLY A 29 -6.44 -2.27 1.60
N ARG A 30 -5.23 -2.08 1.05
CA ARG A 30 -4.47 -3.14 0.36
C ARG A 30 -3.37 -3.77 1.20
N THR A 31 -3.10 -3.25 2.38
CA THR A 31 -1.95 -3.64 3.21
C THR A 31 -2.33 -4.31 4.52
N THR A 32 -3.61 -4.47 4.79
CA THR A 32 -4.08 -5.12 6.02
C THR A 32 -4.58 -6.52 5.73
N VAL A 33 -4.03 -7.50 6.45
CA VAL A 33 -4.48 -8.89 6.38
C VAL A 33 -5.80 -9.02 7.12
N PHE A 34 -6.75 -9.70 6.51
CA PHE A 34 -8.02 -10.05 7.13
C PHE A 34 -8.40 -11.49 6.79
N GLN A 35 -9.40 -12.03 7.48
CA GLN A 35 -9.89 -13.38 7.25
C GLN A 35 -11.01 -13.35 6.22
N LEU A 36 -10.83 -14.09 5.12
CA LEU A 36 -11.85 -14.29 4.12
C LEU A 36 -12.51 -15.65 4.33
N GLU A 37 -13.81 -15.65 4.56
CA GLU A 37 -14.61 -16.87 4.64
C GLU A 37 -15.23 -17.15 3.28
N ILE A 38 -14.97 -18.32 2.75
CA ILE A 38 -15.52 -18.79 1.48
C ILE A 38 -16.47 -19.94 1.76
N GLU A 39 -17.69 -19.83 1.26
CA GLU A 39 -18.69 -20.90 1.33
C GLU A 39 -18.82 -21.56 -0.05
N GLU A 40 -18.62 -22.86 -0.08
CA GLU A 40 -18.73 -23.69 -1.29
C GLU A 40 -19.45 -24.98 -0.94
N GLU A 41 -20.57 -25.25 -1.61
CA GLU A 41 -21.38 -26.46 -1.42
C GLU A 41 -21.74 -26.74 0.07
N GLY A 42 -22.05 -25.67 0.81
CA GLY A 42 -22.37 -25.77 2.25
C GLY A 42 -21.17 -25.91 3.17
N LYS A 43 -19.96 -25.94 2.62
CA LYS A 43 -18.70 -25.95 3.40
C LYS A 43 -18.12 -24.56 3.49
N LYS A 44 -17.70 -24.17 4.68
CA LYS A 44 -17.04 -22.87 4.92
C LYS A 44 -15.56 -23.09 5.15
N SER A 45 -14.74 -22.25 4.49
CA SER A 45 -13.30 -22.21 4.71
C SER A 45 -12.86 -20.79 4.97
N THR A 46 -11.92 -20.59 5.88
CA THR A 46 -11.41 -19.27 6.27
C THR A 46 -9.94 -19.16 5.90
N HIS A 47 -9.59 -18.07 5.24
CA HIS A 47 -8.23 -17.84 4.75
C HIS A 47 -7.74 -16.45 5.11
N PRO A 48 -6.50 -16.29 5.59
CA PRO A 48 -5.90 -14.96 5.72
C PRO A 48 -5.54 -14.43 4.34
N VAL A 49 -6.04 -13.24 4.00
CA VAL A 49 -5.89 -12.65 2.67
C VAL A 49 -5.53 -11.17 2.73
N LEU A 50 -4.95 -10.70 1.61
CA LEU A 50 -4.83 -9.29 1.28
C LEU A 50 -5.65 -9.00 0.02
N ILE A 51 -6.11 -7.79 -0.13
CA ILE A 51 -6.68 -7.32 -1.39
C ILE A 51 -5.51 -7.00 -2.31
N TRP A 52 -5.37 -7.81 -3.39
CA TRP A 52 -4.29 -7.62 -4.36
C TRP A 52 -4.62 -6.54 -5.37
N ASP A 53 -5.84 -6.58 -5.92
CA ASP A 53 -6.31 -5.62 -6.91
C ASP A 53 -7.82 -5.42 -6.80
N ALA A 54 -8.29 -4.25 -7.19
CA ALA A 54 -9.69 -3.93 -7.19
C ALA A 54 -10.00 -2.98 -8.35
N LEU A 55 -11.01 -3.34 -9.15
CA LEU A 55 -11.51 -2.48 -10.22
C LEU A 55 -12.77 -1.76 -9.76
N PHE A 56 -12.71 -0.44 -9.77
CA PHE A 56 -13.80 0.43 -9.36
C PHE A 56 -14.44 1.11 -10.56
N HIS A 57 -15.76 1.00 -10.65
CA HIS A 57 -16.48 1.64 -11.74
C HIS A 57 -16.75 3.11 -11.40
N PRO A 58 -16.19 4.08 -12.15
CA PRO A 58 -16.21 5.48 -11.74
C PRO A 58 -17.62 6.10 -11.73
N TYR A 59 -18.50 5.67 -12.63
CA TYR A 59 -19.87 6.21 -12.71
C TYR A 59 -20.84 5.53 -11.75
N LYS A 60 -20.73 4.23 -11.58
CA LYS A 60 -21.60 3.45 -10.69
C LYS A 60 -21.13 3.45 -9.23
N LYS A 61 -19.97 4.03 -8.96
CA LYS A 61 -19.35 4.10 -7.61
C LYS A 61 -19.36 2.76 -6.87
N LYS A 62 -19.03 1.69 -7.58
CA LYS A 62 -18.95 0.34 -7.01
C LYS A 62 -17.79 -0.45 -7.61
N PHE A 63 -17.32 -1.44 -6.86
CA PHE A 63 -16.32 -2.37 -7.37
C PHE A 63 -16.94 -3.32 -8.39
N THR A 64 -16.28 -3.47 -9.55
CA THR A 64 -16.66 -4.42 -10.59
C THR A 64 -15.91 -5.73 -10.48
N HIS A 65 -14.71 -5.70 -9.90
CA HIS A 65 -13.87 -6.88 -9.68
C HIS A 65 -12.95 -6.65 -8.49
N ILE A 66 -12.64 -7.71 -7.76
CA ILE A 66 -11.69 -7.69 -6.66
C ILE A 66 -10.92 -9.01 -6.62
N ASP A 67 -9.61 -8.91 -6.42
CA ASP A 67 -8.72 -10.06 -6.27
C ASP A 67 -8.22 -10.16 -4.84
N PHE A 68 -8.44 -11.32 -4.23
CA PHE A 68 -7.91 -11.64 -2.90
C PHE A 68 -6.70 -12.54 -3.06
N PHE A 69 -5.64 -12.20 -2.38
CA PHE A 69 -4.42 -13.00 -2.37
C PHE A 69 -4.23 -13.66 -1.02
N GLY A 70 -4.29 -15.01 -0.99
CA GLY A 70 -4.02 -15.79 0.21
C GLY A 70 -2.57 -15.63 0.63
N VAL A 71 -2.34 -15.42 1.94
CA VAL A 71 -1.00 -15.17 2.47
C VAL A 71 -0.63 -16.24 3.50
N ASP A 72 0.66 -16.59 3.52
CA ASP A 72 1.26 -17.38 4.58
C ASP A 72 1.80 -16.41 5.64
N LEU A 73 1.25 -16.44 6.84
CA LEU A 73 1.59 -15.51 7.92
C LEU A 73 3.04 -15.64 8.38
N ASP A 74 3.71 -16.75 8.08
CA ASP A 74 5.09 -17.02 8.47
C ASP A 74 6.11 -16.60 7.40
N ARG A 75 5.64 -16.23 6.20
CA ARG A 75 6.52 -15.83 5.08
C ARG A 75 6.46 -14.34 4.82
N GLU A 76 7.63 -13.78 4.49
CA GLU A 76 7.70 -12.41 3.99
C GLU A 76 7.13 -12.32 2.58
N ILE A 77 6.39 -11.25 2.33
CA ILE A 77 5.83 -10.94 1.01
C ILE A 77 6.27 -9.54 0.58
N LYS A 78 6.35 -9.34 -0.72
CA LYS A 78 6.63 -8.04 -1.33
C LYS A 78 5.31 -7.31 -1.56
N ILE A 79 5.13 -6.18 -0.90
CA ILE A 79 3.91 -5.37 -1.01
C ILE A 79 4.29 -3.91 -1.28
N ARG A 80 3.51 -3.27 -2.11
CA ARG A 80 3.61 -1.83 -2.36
C ARG A 80 2.84 -1.07 -1.28
N VAL A 81 3.55 -0.24 -0.54
CA VAL A 81 2.99 0.55 0.57
C VAL A 81 2.97 2.02 0.18
N PRO A 82 1.83 2.72 0.37
CA PRO A 82 1.76 4.14 0.09
C PRO A 82 2.57 4.96 1.09
N LEU A 83 3.12 6.07 0.61
CA LEU A 83 3.82 7.06 1.43
C LEU A 83 2.88 8.19 1.78
N GLU A 84 2.85 8.59 3.04
CA GLU A 84 2.14 9.76 3.50
C GLU A 84 3.15 10.84 3.89
N PHE A 85 2.97 12.05 3.37
CA PHE A 85 3.83 13.18 3.66
C PHE A 85 3.10 14.10 4.63
N VAL A 86 3.73 14.36 5.78
CA VAL A 86 3.16 15.22 6.82
C VAL A 86 4.05 16.43 7.10
N GLY A 87 3.43 17.50 7.54
CA GLY A 87 4.12 18.76 7.81
C GLY A 87 4.39 19.57 6.54
N THR A 88 4.82 20.81 6.73
CA THR A 88 5.24 21.70 5.66
C THR A 88 6.74 21.91 5.73
N SER A 89 7.44 21.61 4.66
CA SER A 89 8.90 21.76 4.56
C SER A 89 9.32 23.22 4.79
N ARG A 90 10.39 23.43 5.55
CA ARG A 90 11.02 24.75 5.68
C ARG A 90 11.45 25.31 4.33
N GLY A 91 11.96 24.46 3.47
CA GLY A 91 12.35 24.87 2.12
C GLY A 91 11.18 25.35 1.28
N VAL A 92 10.01 24.72 1.39
CA VAL A 92 8.80 25.16 0.70
C VAL A 92 8.31 26.50 1.25
N LYS A 93 8.38 26.71 2.57
CA LYS A 93 8.04 28.02 3.19
C LYS A 93 8.95 29.13 2.73
N LEU A 94 10.17 28.83 2.35
CA LEU A 94 11.15 29.79 1.80
C LEU A 94 11.04 29.98 0.29
N GLY A 95 10.02 29.42 -0.35
CA GLY A 95 9.76 29.54 -1.77
C GLY A 95 10.23 28.38 -2.63
N GLY A 96 10.78 27.32 -2.03
CA GLY A 96 11.18 26.11 -2.73
C GLY A 96 9.98 25.32 -3.26
N LYS A 97 10.23 24.49 -4.25
CA LYS A 97 9.23 23.60 -4.85
C LYS A 97 9.45 22.16 -4.38
N LEU A 98 8.41 21.56 -3.81
CA LEU A 98 8.42 20.15 -3.47
C LEU A 98 8.14 19.31 -4.73
N GLU A 99 9.04 18.37 -5.01
CA GLU A 99 8.87 17.43 -6.11
C GLU A 99 8.91 16.01 -5.56
N VAL A 100 7.82 15.27 -5.79
CA VAL A 100 7.67 13.89 -5.34
C VAL A 100 7.90 12.95 -6.50
N TYR A 101 8.92 12.10 -6.40
CA TYR A 101 9.27 11.15 -7.44
C TYR A 101 8.59 9.79 -7.22
N ARG A 102 8.31 9.46 -5.97
CA ARG A 102 7.70 8.17 -5.57
C ARG A 102 6.59 8.41 -4.55
N GLU A 103 5.40 7.90 -4.84
CA GLU A 103 4.26 7.93 -3.92
C GLU A 103 4.08 6.62 -3.17
N PHE A 104 4.76 5.56 -3.65
CA PHE A 104 4.71 4.21 -3.10
C PHE A 104 6.12 3.64 -3.05
N ILE A 105 6.35 2.74 -2.11
CA ILE A 105 7.58 1.94 -2.06
C ILE A 105 7.22 0.47 -1.89
N ASP A 106 8.04 -0.40 -2.47
CA ASP A 106 7.90 -1.83 -2.29
C ASP A 106 8.72 -2.26 -1.06
N VAL A 107 8.06 -2.98 -0.17
CA VAL A 107 8.65 -3.47 1.07
C VAL A 107 8.48 -4.97 1.20
N MET A 108 9.38 -5.60 1.95
CA MET A 108 9.28 -7.00 2.34
C MET A 108 8.94 -7.07 3.82
N SER A 109 7.89 -7.80 4.13
CA SER A 109 7.43 -8.00 5.50
C SER A 109 6.55 -9.22 5.61
N LYS A 110 6.48 -9.79 6.81
CA LYS A 110 5.44 -10.77 7.11
C LYS A 110 4.08 -10.10 7.08
N PRO A 111 3.02 -10.81 6.65
CA PRO A 111 1.71 -10.18 6.45
C PRO A 111 1.15 -9.45 7.67
N LEU A 112 1.39 -9.93 8.88
CA LEU A 112 0.88 -9.32 10.11
C LEU A 112 1.63 -8.05 10.53
N THR A 113 2.83 -7.82 10.01
CA THR A 113 3.65 -6.64 10.31
C THR A 113 3.61 -5.58 9.22
N LEU A 114 2.83 -5.80 8.17
CA LEU A 114 2.69 -4.82 7.08
C LEU A 114 2.09 -3.51 7.59
N PRO A 115 2.75 -2.37 7.34
CA PRO A 115 2.17 -1.07 7.65
C PRO A 115 1.10 -0.71 6.63
N LYS A 116 0.07 0.02 7.05
CA LYS A 116 -0.93 0.56 6.12
C LYS A 116 -0.35 1.65 5.24
N LYS A 117 0.58 2.42 5.79
CA LYS A 117 1.28 3.52 5.13
C LYS A 117 2.58 3.80 5.87
N ILE A 118 3.50 4.43 5.18
CA ILE A 118 4.74 4.92 5.78
C ILE A 118 4.66 6.44 5.78
N THR A 119 4.76 7.03 6.97
CA THR A 119 4.67 8.47 7.15
C THR A 119 6.06 9.11 7.11
N LEU A 120 6.21 10.13 6.28
CA LEU A 120 7.42 10.93 6.19
C LEU A 120 7.15 12.35 6.68
N ASP A 121 7.95 12.82 7.63
CA ASP A 121 7.86 14.19 8.12
C ASP A 121 8.76 15.09 7.27
N LEU A 122 8.16 16.11 6.66
CA LEU A 122 8.83 17.04 5.78
C LEU A 122 9.29 18.32 6.49
N THR A 123 8.96 18.52 7.75
CA THR A 123 9.15 19.78 8.47
C THR A 123 10.61 20.27 8.46
N GLU A 124 11.55 19.34 8.59
CA GLU A 124 12.99 19.65 8.69
C GLU A 124 13.68 19.80 7.31
N LEU A 125 12.96 19.65 6.21
CA LEU A 125 13.57 19.72 4.88
C LEU A 125 13.80 21.15 4.43
N ASP A 126 15.06 21.47 4.10
CA ASP A 126 15.46 22.73 3.50
C ASP A 126 15.46 22.67 1.97
N ILE A 127 15.67 23.84 1.33
CA ILE A 127 15.88 23.91 -0.11
C ILE A 127 17.11 23.07 -0.49
N ASN A 128 17.00 22.32 -1.59
CA ASN A 128 17.99 21.34 -2.08
C ASN A 128 18.15 20.09 -1.20
N SER A 129 17.25 19.87 -0.25
CA SER A 129 17.21 18.61 0.49
C SER A 129 16.47 17.54 -0.27
N THR A 130 16.96 16.31 -0.19
CA THR A 130 16.37 15.14 -0.85
C THR A 130 16.19 14.01 0.18
N ILE A 131 15.04 13.36 0.16
CA ILE A 131 14.82 12.13 0.92
C ILE A 131 15.06 10.95 -0.03
N MET A 132 16.03 10.11 0.33
CA MET A 132 16.34 8.87 -0.38
C MET A 132 15.66 7.70 0.31
N LEU A 133 15.54 6.56 -0.39
CA LEU A 133 14.94 5.34 0.19
C LEU A 133 15.61 4.93 1.51
N LYS A 134 16.93 5.06 1.61
CA LYS A 134 17.67 4.72 2.83
C LYS A 134 17.38 5.65 4.02
N ASP A 135 16.88 6.85 3.75
CA ASP A 135 16.54 7.83 4.79
C ASP A 135 15.15 7.60 5.38
N VAL A 136 14.36 6.70 4.79
CA VAL A 136 13.02 6.38 5.25
C VAL A 136 13.11 5.47 6.47
N ALA A 137 12.47 5.90 7.56
CA ALA A 137 12.35 5.07 8.77
C ALA A 137 11.34 3.95 8.52
N MET A 138 11.82 2.72 8.42
CA MET A 138 10.95 1.55 8.27
C MET A 138 10.45 1.08 9.63
N PRO A 139 9.16 0.69 9.74
CA PRO A 139 8.65 0.04 10.94
C PRO A 139 9.39 -1.26 11.25
N GLU A 140 9.31 -1.71 12.50
CA GLU A 140 9.90 -2.97 12.91
C GLU A 140 9.36 -4.14 12.07
N GLY A 141 10.27 -5.02 11.62
CA GLY A 141 9.91 -6.15 10.78
C GLY A 141 9.66 -5.83 9.31
N VAL A 142 9.86 -4.58 8.90
CA VAL A 142 9.69 -4.13 7.52
C VAL A 142 11.03 -3.70 6.94
N ARG A 143 11.34 -4.18 5.73
CA ARG A 143 12.56 -3.81 5.01
C ARG A 143 12.25 -3.43 3.56
N PRO A 144 13.06 -2.58 2.91
CA PRO A 144 12.88 -2.30 1.49
C PRO A 144 13.03 -3.58 0.66
N ALA A 145 12.21 -3.71 -0.38
CA ALA A 145 12.26 -4.86 -1.28
C ALA A 145 13.45 -4.81 -2.26
N THR A 146 14.12 -3.67 -2.36
CA THR A 146 15.25 -3.46 -3.25
C THR A 146 16.46 -2.96 -2.47
N ASN A 147 17.66 -3.28 -2.96
CA ASN A 147 18.92 -2.71 -2.46
C ASN A 147 19.29 -1.39 -3.14
N GLU A 148 18.56 -1.00 -4.17
CA GLU A 148 18.78 0.27 -4.84
C GLU A 148 18.35 1.43 -3.94
N ASN A 149 19.16 2.49 -3.95
CA ASN A 149 18.84 3.73 -3.27
C ASN A 149 18.43 4.78 -4.29
N PHE A 150 17.18 5.19 -4.24
CA PHE A 150 16.63 6.19 -5.16
C PHE A 150 15.98 7.33 -4.39
N ALA A 151 15.83 8.47 -5.05
CA ALA A 151 15.17 9.64 -4.48
C ALA A 151 13.66 9.41 -4.39
N ILE A 152 13.08 9.71 -3.24
CA ILE A 152 11.63 9.66 -3.02
C ILE A 152 11.02 11.02 -3.29
N LEU A 153 11.59 12.06 -2.71
CA LEU A 153 11.18 13.44 -2.93
C LEU A 153 12.35 14.40 -2.74
N SER A 154 12.19 15.61 -3.26
CA SER A 154 13.20 16.65 -3.14
C SER A 154 12.53 18.02 -3.04
N VAL A 155 13.16 18.95 -2.33
CA VAL A 155 12.78 20.35 -2.33
C VAL A 155 13.75 21.10 -3.22
N LEU A 156 13.26 21.62 -4.35
CA LEU A 156 14.07 22.30 -5.35
C LEU A 156 14.09 23.82 -5.13
N THR A 157 15.16 24.46 -5.58
CA THR A 157 15.21 25.92 -5.62
C THR A 157 14.13 26.45 -6.56
N PRO A 158 13.48 27.58 -6.20
CA PRO A 158 12.58 28.23 -7.15
C PRO A 158 13.35 28.67 -8.37
N LYS A 159 12.77 28.46 -9.55
CA LYS A 159 13.33 29.01 -10.78
C LYS A 159 13.23 30.53 -10.69
N SER A 160 14.35 31.24 -10.73
CA SER A 160 14.35 32.67 -11.02
C SER A 160 13.85 32.85 -12.45
N GLU A 161 12.77 33.58 -12.62
CA GLU A 161 12.38 34.08 -13.94
C GLU A 161 13.45 35.01 -14.51
#